data_37ace25b4170942ef58e00da4290c56a
#
_entry.id   37ace25b4170942ef58e00da4290c56a
#
_cell.length_a   1.000
_cell.length_b   1.000
_cell.length_c   1.000
_cell.angle_alpha   90.00
_cell.angle_beta   90.00
_cell.angle_gamma   90.00
#
_symmetry.space_group_name_H-M   'P 1'
#
loop_
_entity.id
_entity.type
_entity.pdbx_description
1 polymer ?
#
loop_
_entity_poly.entity_id
_entity_poly.type
_entity_poly.pdbx_seq_one_letter_code
_entity_poly.pdbx_strand_id
1 'polypeptide(L)'
;MSHGISKTIPKSKGLEEVDSLYEVVGEYEFHTAGSPSNLEVGDYVYTIFDDELVGRCEIIRMEGGAVNPNSGRPRTLVYVRTPGERLDQPVPMKGHRGTRYYEGEAWPAR
;
A
#
# COMPACT_ATOMS: atom_id res chain seq x y z
N MET A 1 13.17 -9.38 8.57
CA MET A 1 12.68 -9.06 7.21
C MET A 1 11.37 -8.33 7.31
N SER A 2 11.20 -7.30 6.54
CA SER A 2 9.92 -6.64 6.50
C SER A 2 9.10 -7.28 5.38
N HIS A 3 7.94 -7.79 5.75
CA HIS A 3 6.97 -8.27 4.78
C HIS A 3 6.04 -7.12 4.42
N GLY A 4 5.39 -7.26 3.29
CA GLY A 4 4.43 -6.27 2.90
C GLY A 4 3.79 -6.60 1.57
N ILE A 5 3.07 -5.64 1.09
CA ILE A 5 2.46 -5.69 -0.24
C ILE A 5 2.79 -4.40 -0.96
N SER A 6 2.79 -4.45 -2.28
CA SER A 6 2.91 -3.24 -3.08
C SER A 6 1.56 -2.94 -3.74
N LYS A 7 1.23 -1.66 -3.81
CA LYS A 7 0.00 -1.16 -4.42
C LYS A 7 0.36 0.00 -5.32
N THR A 8 -0.26 0.06 -6.48
CA THR A 8 -0.06 1.17 -7.40
C THR A 8 -1.20 2.16 -7.26
N ILE A 9 -0.85 3.42 -7.05
CA ILE A 9 -1.85 4.49 -7.03
C ILE A 9 -2.02 4.96 -8.46
N PRO A 10 -3.25 4.88 -9.02
CA PRO A 10 -3.48 5.29 -10.40
C PRO A 10 -3.15 6.76 -10.62
N LYS A 11 -2.54 7.07 -11.75
CA LYS A 11 -2.25 8.47 -12.11
C LYS A 11 -3.51 9.33 -12.16
N SER A 12 -4.65 8.72 -12.49
CA SER A 12 -5.91 9.44 -12.54
C SER A 12 -6.34 10.01 -11.19
N LYS A 13 -5.85 9.44 -10.09
CA LYS A 13 -6.10 9.97 -8.76
C LYS A 13 -5.18 11.13 -8.41
N GLY A 14 -4.10 11.27 -9.17
CA GLY A 14 -3.20 12.40 -9.05
C GLY A 14 -2.31 12.37 -7.82
N LEU A 15 -1.45 13.36 -7.76
CA LEU A 15 -0.49 13.48 -6.67
C LEU A 15 -1.16 13.72 -5.32
N GLU A 16 -2.38 14.24 -5.32
CA GLU A 16 -3.13 14.48 -4.08
C GLU A 16 -3.34 13.21 -3.28
N GLU A 17 -3.59 12.09 -3.96
CA GLU A 17 -3.76 10.81 -3.28
C GLU A 17 -2.45 10.38 -2.62
N VAL A 18 -1.32 10.58 -3.30
CA VAL A 18 -0.01 10.30 -2.74
C VAL A 18 0.25 11.19 -1.53
N ASP A 19 -0.02 12.48 -1.65
CA ASP A 19 0.21 13.42 -0.57
C ASP A 19 -0.63 13.08 0.66
N SER A 20 -1.85 12.58 0.48
CA SER A 20 -2.69 12.22 1.61
C SER A 20 -2.11 11.05 2.43
N LEU A 21 -1.32 10.18 1.80
CA LEU A 21 -0.65 9.09 2.51
C LEU A 21 0.53 9.58 3.34
N TYR A 22 1.14 10.69 2.96
CA TYR A 22 2.42 11.11 3.55
C TYR A 22 2.37 12.45 4.26
N GLU A 23 1.24 13.14 4.24
CA GLU A 23 1.14 14.47 4.85
C GLU A 23 -0.03 14.59 5.82
N VAL A 24 -1.01 13.71 5.73
CA VAL A 24 -2.20 13.78 6.58
C VAL A 24 -2.07 12.78 7.73
N VAL A 25 -2.38 13.21 8.95
CA VAL A 25 -2.35 12.35 10.12
C VAL A 25 -3.65 11.55 10.20
N GLY A 26 -3.56 10.24 10.36
CA GLY A 26 -4.74 9.39 10.52
C GLY A 26 -4.51 7.99 9.97
N GLU A 27 -5.50 7.49 9.25
CA GLU A 27 -5.49 6.16 8.65
C GLU A 27 -5.92 6.27 7.20
N TYR A 28 -5.40 5.36 6.38
CA TYR A 28 -5.82 5.24 4.99
C TYR A 28 -6.16 3.77 4.72
N GLU A 29 -7.19 3.54 3.91
CA GLU A 29 -7.68 2.20 3.64
C GLU A 29 -7.27 1.73 2.25
N PHE A 30 -6.63 0.56 2.21
CA PHE A 30 -6.38 -0.15 0.96
C PHE A 30 -7.22 -1.42 0.94
N HIS A 31 -7.42 -2.01 -0.23
CA HIS A 31 -8.11 -3.29 -0.37
C HIS A 31 -7.22 -4.32 -1.04
N THR A 32 -7.35 -5.58 -0.60
CA THR A 32 -6.71 -6.69 -1.29
C THR A 32 -7.76 -7.73 -1.62
N ALA A 33 -7.59 -8.43 -2.75
CA ALA A 33 -8.50 -9.51 -3.10
C ALA A 33 -8.29 -10.68 -2.14
N GLY A 34 -9.38 -11.30 -1.69
CA GLY A 34 -9.31 -12.44 -0.79
C GLY A 34 -8.72 -12.12 0.57
N SER A 35 -8.02 -13.10 1.14
CA SER A 35 -7.33 -12.95 2.42
C SER A 35 -5.85 -13.24 2.22
N PRO A 36 -5.00 -12.21 2.24
CA PRO A 36 -3.57 -12.43 2.07
C PRO A 36 -3.02 -13.22 3.28
N SER A 37 -2.41 -14.37 3.00
CA SER A 37 -2.03 -15.31 4.05
C SER A 37 -0.74 -14.93 4.78
N ASN A 38 0.10 -14.10 4.16
CA ASN A 38 1.40 -13.75 4.73
C ASN A 38 1.51 -12.26 5.06
N LEU A 39 0.39 -11.64 5.39
CA LEU A 39 0.36 -10.22 5.72
C LEU A 39 -0.18 -10.03 7.12
N GLU A 40 0.51 -9.25 7.93
CA GLU A 40 0.17 -9.04 9.34
C GLU A 40 0.25 -7.56 9.71
N VAL A 41 -0.39 -7.21 10.80
CA VAL A 41 -0.20 -5.88 11.41
C VAL A 41 1.28 -5.71 11.74
N GLY A 42 1.83 -4.56 11.40
CA GLY A 42 3.26 -4.28 11.50
C GLY A 42 4.00 -4.41 10.19
N ASP A 43 3.41 -5.10 9.22
CA ASP A 43 3.94 -5.12 7.86
C ASP A 43 3.64 -3.79 7.17
N TYR A 44 4.07 -3.66 5.90
CA TYR A 44 3.99 -2.39 5.18
C TYR A 44 3.20 -2.51 3.90
N VAL A 45 2.57 -1.40 3.51
CA VAL A 45 2.07 -1.21 2.15
C VAL A 45 3.05 -0.26 1.44
N TYR A 46 3.73 -0.76 0.44
CA TYR A 46 4.65 0.01 -0.39
C TYR A 46 3.86 0.59 -1.55
N THR A 47 3.95 1.90 -1.74
CA THR A 47 3.13 2.57 -2.75
C THR A 47 3.96 2.96 -3.96
N ILE A 48 3.41 2.66 -5.13
CA ILE A 48 4.01 2.98 -6.43
C ILE A 48 3.14 4.03 -7.10
N PHE A 49 3.76 5.09 -7.59
CA PHE A 49 3.07 6.12 -8.34
C PHE A 49 3.95 6.56 -9.49
N ASP A 50 3.37 6.61 -10.69
CA ASP A 50 4.09 7.03 -11.91
C ASP A 50 5.36 6.22 -12.13
N ASP A 51 5.25 4.90 -11.94
CA ASP A 51 6.36 3.95 -12.10
C ASP A 51 7.55 4.24 -11.20
N GLU A 52 7.26 4.74 -9.98
CA GLU A 52 8.27 4.94 -8.96
C GLU A 52 7.74 4.49 -7.60
N LEU A 53 8.59 3.82 -6.83
CA LEU A 53 8.31 3.54 -5.43
C LEU A 53 8.48 4.84 -4.67
N VAL A 54 7.40 5.35 -4.10
CA VAL A 54 7.41 6.68 -3.46
C VAL A 54 7.42 6.64 -1.95
N GLY A 55 7.05 5.51 -1.35
CA GLY A 55 7.05 5.40 0.09
C GLY A 55 6.37 4.14 0.59
N ARG A 56 6.20 4.05 1.89
CA ARG A 56 5.51 2.93 2.52
C ARG A 56 4.76 3.41 3.77
N CYS A 57 3.68 2.69 4.10
CA CYS A 57 2.92 2.96 5.31
C CYS A 57 2.78 1.68 6.11
N GLU A 58 2.85 1.79 7.43
CA GLU A 58 2.73 0.64 8.32
C GLU A 58 1.27 0.20 8.45
N ILE A 59 1.03 -1.09 8.36
CA ILE A 59 -0.31 -1.67 8.55
C ILE A 59 -0.61 -1.71 10.04
N ILE A 60 -1.71 -1.07 10.43
CA ILE A 60 -2.12 -1.02 11.83
C ILE A 60 -3.36 -1.83 12.13
N ARG A 61 -4.12 -2.20 11.10
CA ARG A 61 -5.35 -2.96 11.29
C ARG A 61 -5.75 -3.62 9.98
N MET A 62 -6.32 -4.80 10.06
CA MET A 62 -6.85 -5.52 8.90
C MET A 62 -8.23 -6.05 9.23
N GLU A 63 -9.14 -5.98 8.25
CA GLU A 63 -10.51 -6.48 8.41
C GLU A 63 -10.86 -7.37 7.23
N GLY A 64 -11.09 -8.64 7.52
CA GLY A 64 -11.59 -9.57 6.52
C GLY A 64 -13.11 -9.51 6.42
N GLY A 65 -13.67 -10.26 5.49
CA GLY A 65 -15.12 -10.36 5.35
C GLY A 65 -15.77 -9.26 4.55
N ALA A 66 -14.99 -8.30 4.04
CA ALA A 66 -15.51 -7.28 3.15
C ALA A 66 -15.81 -7.87 1.78
N VAL A 67 -16.63 -7.19 1.00
CA VAL A 67 -17.04 -7.65 -0.32
C VAL A 67 -16.81 -6.51 -1.31
N ASN A 68 -16.20 -6.85 -2.45
CA ASN A 68 -16.03 -5.90 -3.53
C ASN A 68 -17.41 -5.56 -4.12
N PRO A 69 -17.86 -4.30 -4.07
CA PRO A 69 -19.21 -3.97 -4.50
C PRO A 69 -19.44 -4.18 -5.99
N ASN A 70 -18.39 -4.22 -6.80
CA ASN A 70 -18.51 -4.39 -8.24
C ASN A 70 -18.54 -5.85 -8.66
N SER A 71 -17.77 -6.70 -7.99
CA SER A 71 -17.63 -8.11 -8.39
C SER A 71 -18.32 -9.09 -7.45
N GLY A 72 -18.69 -8.66 -6.24
CA GLY A 72 -19.24 -9.53 -5.21
C GLY A 72 -18.23 -10.47 -4.59
N ARG A 73 -16.95 -10.35 -4.93
CA ARG A 73 -15.91 -11.24 -4.41
C ARG A 73 -15.39 -10.76 -3.06
N PRO A 74 -14.97 -11.70 -2.19
CA PRO A 74 -14.39 -11.33 -0.91
C PRO A 74 -13.13 -10.50 -1.07
N ARG A 75 -12.93 -9.58 -0.14
CA ARG A 75 -11.68 -8.80 -0.07
C ARG A 75 -11.37 -8.47 1.38
N THR A 76 -10.12 -8.13 1.65
CA THR A 76 -9.66 -7.70 2.97
C THR A 76 -9.37 -6.20 2.91
N LEU A 77 -9.81 -5.49 3.92
CA LEU A 77 -9.48 -4.08 4.09
C LEU A 77 -8.20 -4.00 4.91
N VAL A 78 -7.26 -3.18 4.43
CA VAL A 78 -5.96 -3.00 5.07
C VAL A 78 -5.83 -1.53 5.42
N TYR A 79 -5.75 -1.24 6.73
CA TYR A 79 -5.64 0.13 7.20
C TYR A 79 -4.20 0.41 7.58
N VAL A 80 -3.68 1.52 7.09
CA VAL A 80 -2.30 1.93 7.35
C VAL A 80 -2.27 3.24 8.11
N ARG A 81 -1.20 3.44 8.86
CA ARG A 81 -0.97 4.67 9.61
C ARG A 81 -0.44 5.75 8.68
N THR A 82 -1.03 6.93 8.76
CA THR A 82 -0.52 8.11 8.05
C THR A 82 -0.11 9.18 9.04
N PRO A 83 0.90 9.97 8.73
CA PRO A 83 1.71 9.90 7.52
C PRO A 83 2.65 8.70 7.54
N GLY A 84 2.88 8.13 6.37
CA GLY A 84 3.86 7.07 6.20
C GLY A 84 5.26 7.60 6.01
N GLU A 85 6.15 6.71 5.58
CA GLU A 85 7.53 7.06 5.25
C GLU A 85 7.65 7.33 3.76
N ARG A 86 7.89 8.58 3.38
CA ARG A 86 8.06 8.97 1.99
C ARG A 86 9.55 9.00 1.65
N LEU A 87 9.88 8.44 0.49
CA LEU A 87 11.26 8.48 0.02
C LEU A 87 11.60 9.86 -0.51
N ASP A 88 12.75 10.41 -0.07
CA ASP A 88 13.25 11.67 -0.61
C ASP A 88 13.56 11.54 -2.10
N GLN A 89 14.08 10.37 -2.49
CA GLN A 89 14.38 10.06 -3.87
C GLN A 89 13.63 8.79 -4.25
N PRO A 90 12.50 8.90 -4.96
CA PRO A 90 11.77 7.72 -5.39
C PRO A 90 12.63 6.79 -6.21
N VAL A 91 12.36 5.50 -6.09
CA VAL A 91 13.10 4.44 -6.77
C VAL A 91 12.29 3.95 -7.96
N PRO A 92 12.89 3.84 -9.15
CA PRO A 92 12.16 3.29 -10.29
C PRO A 92 11.57 1.93 -9.97
N MET A 93 10.26 1.79 -10.18
CA MET A 93 9.57 0.53 -9.93
C MET A 93 8.28 0.54 -10.73
N LYS A 94 8.16 -0.44 -11.63
CA LYS A 94 7.01 -0.50 -12.51
C LYS A 94 5.73 -0.75 -11.73
N GLY A 95 4.68 -0.01 -12.05
CA GLY A 95 3.37 -0.22 -11.48
C GLY A 95 2.74 -1.54 -11.93
N HIS A 96 1.73 -1.98 -11.22
CA HIS A 96 1.02 -3.23 -11.51
C HIS A 96 -0.44 -3.09 -11.08
N ARG A 97 -1.27 -4.01 -11.51
CA ARG A 97 -2.66 -4.06 -11.07
C ARG A 97 -2.78 -4.89 -9.80
N GLY A 98 -3.73 -4.53 -8.96
CA GLY A 98 -4.05 -5.29 -7.76
C GLY A 98 -2.96 -5.20 -6.72
N THR A 99 -2.78 -6.30 -6.01
CA THR A 99 -1.87 -6.39 -4.88
C THR A 99 -0.81 -7.44 -5.17
N ARG A 100 0.45 -7.13 -4.85
CA ARG A 100 1.55 -8.10 -4.93
C ARG A 100 2.27 -8.14 -3.60
N TYR A 101 2.73 -9.31 -3.21
CA TYR A 101 3.63 -9.41 -2.07
C TYR A 101 4.95 -8.74 -2.42
N TYR A 102 5.51 -8.07 -1.43
CA TYR A 102 6.75 -7.32 -1.61
C TYR A 102 7.47 -7.24 -0.28
N GLU A 103 8.75 -7.59 -0.26
CA GLU A 103 9.52 -7.61 0.98
C GLU A 103 10.47 -6.42 1.12
N GLY A 104 10.24 -5.38 0.34
CA GLY A 104 11.02 -4.16 0.46
C GLY A 104 12.41 -4.22 -0.15
N GLU A 105 12.60 -5.07 -1.18
CA GLU A 105 13.93 -5.28 -1.77
C GLU A 105 14.54 -3.99 -2.30
N ALA A 106 13.71 -3.12 -2.88
CA ALA A 106 14.19 -1.84 -3.41
C ALA A 106 14.17 -0.71 -2.39
N TRP A 107 13.73 -1.00 -1.16
CA TRP A 107 13.68 0.04 -0.13
C TRP A 107 15.09 0.38 0.31
N PRO A 108 15.48 1.68 0.30
CA PRO A 108 16.83 2.06 0.67
C PRO A 108 17.16 1.67 2.10
N ALA A 109 18.25 0.93 2.30
CA ALA A 109 18.74 0.59 3.63
C ALA A 109 19.59 1.71 4.18
N ARG A 110 19.59 1.81 5.49
CA ARG A 110 20.39 2.82 6.18
C ARG A 110 21.50 2.18 6.94
#